data_00a856809261ce7f9818c99aff6f9f1c
#
_entry.id   00a856809261ce7f9818c99aff6f9f1c
#
_cell.length_a   1.000
_cell.length_b   1.000
_cell.length_c   1.000
_cell.angle_alpha   90.00
_cell.angle_beta   90.00
_cell.angle_gamma   90.00
#
_symmetry.space_group_name_H-M   'P 1'
#
loop_
_entity.id
_entity.type
_entity.pdbx_description
1 polymer ?
#
loop_
_entity_poly.entity_id
_entity_poly.type
_entity_poly.pdbx_seq_one_letter_code
_entity_poly.pdbx_strand_id
1 'polypeptide(L)'
;MMLIISTQYKHALTNYGFSQGDIGNAMIVFADARSAARGVIGYNDTDMIATMKQIHDEKKQKFDDYWAIVANTCVTGTEKDLYEQVNTLVQQYWDAEAQAMEIGASTDNEDSIKAQQMMNDTVDPLYEQVYSLTEDLLDANVNEGDSLAARLSAISIIFLIVIVASIVFAFAQAMRMGSSIAKGIAVPL
;
A
#
# COMPACT_ATOMS: atom_id res chain seq x y z
N MET A 1 -0.35 -8.99 27.29
CA MET A 1 -0.87 -9.80 26.19
C MET A 1 -1.86 -9.05 25.30
N MET A 2 -2.90 -8.40 25.84
CA MET A 2 -3.79 -7.50 25.10
C MET A 2 -3.03 -6.39 24.35
N LEU A 3 -1.94 -5.85 24.94
CA LEU A 3 -1.06 -4.88 24.31
C LEU A 3 -0.35 -5.42 23.06
N ILE A 4 0.08 -6.69 23.05
CA ILE A 4 0.76 -7.31 21.91
C ILE A 4 -0.22 -7.46 20.73
N ILE A 5 -1.43 -7.95 20.98
CA ILE A 5 -2.46 -8.08 19.94
C ILE A 5 -2.84 -6.70 19.39
N SER A 6 -3.03 -5.70 20.25
CA SER A 6 -3.33 -4.32 19.85
C SER A 6 -2.22 -3.71 18.98
N THR A 7 -0.96 -3.92 19.37
CA THR A 7 0.19 -3.43 18.59
C THR A 7 0.30 -4.10 17.23
N GLN A 8 0.11 -5.42 17.18
CA GLN A 8 0.13 -6.18 15.93
C GLN A 8 -1.05 -5.80 15.02
N TYR A 9 -2.23 -5.59 15.58
CA TYR A 9 -3.40 -5.15 14.83
C TYR A 9 -3.20 -3.74 14.25
N LYS A 10 -2.64 -2.82 15.04
CA LYS A 10 -2.27 -1.48 14.55
C LYS A 10 -1.23 -1.58 13.43
N HIS A 11 -0.22 -2.43 13.58
CA HIS A 11 0.78 -2.68 12.54
C HIS A 11 0.14 -3.20 11.25
N ALA A 12 -0.77 -4.18 11.36
CA ALA A 12 -1.51 -4.70 10.22
C ALA A 12 -2.30 -3.61 9.47
N LEU A 13 -3.04 -2.79 10.21
CA LEU A 13 -3.81 -1.70 9.61
C LEU A 13 -2.91 -0.65 8.95
N THR A 14 -1.84 -0.23 9.62
CA THR A 14 -0.99 0.86 9.13
C THR A 14 -0.16 0.42 7.93
N ASN A 15 0.44 -0.78 7.98
CA ASN A 15 1.40 -1.20 6.96
C ASN A 15 0.73 -1.91 5.77
N TYR A 16 -0.45 -2.50 5.98
CA TYR A 16 -1.14 -3.25 4.91
C TYR A 16 -2.51 -2.66 4.57
N GLY A 17 -3.38 -2.39 5.53
CA GLY A 17 -4.72 -1.90 5.24
C GLY A 17 -4.75 -0.49 4.63
N PHE A 18 -4.02 0.45 5.19
CA PHE A 18 -3.95 1.83 4.66
C PHE A 18 -3.00 1.95 3.48
N SER A 19 -1.90 1.19 3.48
CA SER A 19 -0.92 1.20 2.40
C SER A 19 -1.52 0.78 1.05
N GLN A 20 -2.47 -0.15 1.02
CA GLN A 20 -3.23 -0.51 -0.19
C GLN A 20 -3.95 0.70 -0.78
N GLY A 21 -4.57 1.52 0.07
CA GLY A 21 -5.22 2.76 -0.35
C GLY A 21 -4.23 3.78 -0.91
N ASP A 22 -3.05 3.90 -0.31
CA ASP A 22 -2.03 4.85 -0.75
C ASP A 22 -1.38 4.40 -2.07
N ILE A 23 -1.09 3.10 -2.26
CA ILE A 23 -0.64 2.54 -3.53
C ILE A 23 -1.69 2.77 -4.62
N GLY A 24 -2.97 2.47 -4.36
CA GLY A 24 -4.06 2.69 -5.31
C GLY A 24 -4.24 4.17 -5.67
N ASN A 25 -4.16 5.07 -4.69
CA ASN A 25 -4.22 6.51 -4.94
C ASN A 25 -3.01 7.01 -5.75
N ALA A 26 -1.81 6.50 -5.48
CA ALA A 26 -0.62 6.81 -6.28
C ALA A 26 -0.82 6.39 -7.75
N MET A 27 -1.35 5.19 -8.02
CA MET A 27 -1.66 4.74 -9.38
C MET A 27 -2.67 5.64 -10.09
N ILE A 28 -3.72 6.07 -9.41
CA ILE A 28 -4.75 6.96 -9.98
C ILE A 28 -4.14 8.29 -10.37
N VAL A 29 -3.42 8.95 -9.47
CA VAL A 29 -2.84 10.27 -9.77
C VAL A 29 -1.69 10.19 -10.77
N PHE A 30 -0.98 9.06 -10.86
CA PHE A 30 0.01 8.76 -11.88
C PHE A 30 -0.63 8.70 -13.28
N ALA A 31 -1.75 7.99 -13.42
CA ALA A 31 -2.51 7.94 -14.66
C ALA A 31 -3.11 9.31 -15.04
N ASP A 32 -3.56 10.09 -14.05
CA ASP A 32 -4.05 11.45 -14.27
C ASP A 32 -2.93 12.38 -14.77
N ALA A 33 -1.72 12.29 -14.20
CA ALA A 33 -0.56 13.07 -14.64
C ALA A 33 -0.21 12.74 -16.11
N ARG A 34 -0.13 11.44 -16.45
CA ARG A 34 0.06 10.99 -17.85
C ARG A 34 -1.01 11.55 -18.79
N SER A 35 -2.27 11.56 -18.36
CA SER A 35 -3.36 12.13 -19.16
C SER A 35 -3.17 13.62 -19.41
N ALA A 36 -2.73 14.37 -18.39
CA ALA A 36 -2.43 15.79 -18.50
C ALA A 36 -1.20 16.05 -19.39
N ALA A 37 -0.13 15.22 -19.29
CA ALA A 37 1.04 15.30 -20.15
C ALA A 37 0.68 15.13 -21.63
N ARG A 38 -0.21 14.17 -21.95
CA ARG A 38 -0.75 14.02 -23.31
C ARG A 38 -1.54 15.23 -23.76
N GLY A 39 -2.23 15.91 -22.83
CA GLY A 39 -2.88 17.19 -23.11
C GLY A 39 -1.88 18.29 -23.47
N VAL A 40 -0.75 18.40 -22.74
CA VAL A 40 0.33 19.35 -23.07
C VAL A 40 0.82 19.15 -24.51
N ILE A 41 0.99 17.90 -24.93
CA ILE A 41 1.52 17.56 -26.27
C ILE A 41 0.45 17.69 -27.36
N GLY A 42 -0.83 17.49 -27.03
CA GLY A 42 -1.90 17.40 -28.01
C GLY A 42 -2.62 18.71 -28.31
N TYR A 43 -2.51 19.72 -27.43
CA TYR A 43 -3.15 21.01 -27.66
C TYR A 43 -2.26 21.98 -28.46
N ASN A 44 -2.90 22.78 -29.33
CA ASN A 44 -2.24 23.86 -30.09
C ASN A 44 -2.55 25.25 -29.53
N ASP A 45 -3.13 25.31 -28.34
CA ASP A 45 -3.51 26.53 -27.65
C ASP A 45 -2.63 26.71 -26.41
N THR A 46 -1.96 27.83 -26.30
CA THR A 46 -0.99 28.09 -25.21
C THR A 46 -1.64 28.11 -23.82
N ASP A 47 -2.89 28.58 -23.71
CA ASP A 47 -3.58 28.64 -22.43
C ASP A 47 -4.00 27.23 -22.00
N MET A 48 -4.42 26.40 -22.95
CA MET A 48 -4.73 24.97 -22.70
C MET A 48 -3.46 24.21 -22.34
N ILE A 49 -2.36 24.42 -23.06
CA ILE A 49 -1.05 23.81 -22.73
C ILE A 49 -0.62 24.19 -21.30
N ALA A 50 -0.70 25.46 -20.93
CA ALA A 50 -0.37 25.92 -19.59
C ALA A 50 -1.27 25.30 -18.52
N THR A 51 -2.57 25.18 -18.80
CA THR A 51 -3.54 24.54 -17.91
C THR A 51 -3.22 23.05 -17.71
N MET A 52 -2.94 22.32 -18.78
CA MET A 52 -2.58 20.90 -18.70
C MET A 52 -1.27 20.69 -17.95
N LYS A 53 -0.29 21.57 -18.14
CA LYS A 53 0.97 21.54 -17.39
C LYS A 53 0.74 21.74 -15.89
N GLN A 54 -0.08 22.71 -15.52
CA GLN A 54 -0.45 22.91 -14.11
C GLN A 54 -1.11 21.67 -13.52
N ILE A 55 -2.09 21.07 -14.24
CA ILE A 55 -2.76 19.83 -13.79
C ILE A 55 -1.75 18.70 -13.63
N HIS A 56 -0.83 18.52 -14.59
CA HIS A 56 0.23 17.54 -14.52
C HIS A 56 1.09 17.72 -13.25
N ASP A 57 1.58 18.94 -13.01
CA ASP A 57 2.45 19.23 -11.87
C ASP A 57 1.72 19.00 -10.53
N GLU A 58 0.43 19.35 -10.43
CA GLU A 58 -0.41 19.05 -9.26
C GLU A 58 -0.59 17.55 -9.04
N LYS A 59 -0.77 16.77 -10.11
CA LYS A 59 -0.94 15.31 -10.01
C LYS A 59 0.38 14.61 -9.68
N LYS A 60 1.48 15.06 -10.28
CA LYS A 60 2.81 14.57 -9.94
C LYS A 60 3.14 14.82 -8.46
N GLN A 61 2.86 16.01 -7.94
CA GLN A 61 3.07 16.31 -6.52
C GLN A 61 2.25 15.39 -5.63
N LYS A 62 0.99 15.12 -5.97
CA LYS A 62 0.15 14.17 -5.23
C LYS A 62 0.69 12.74 -5.30
N PHE A 63 1.24 12.34 -6.45
CA PHE A 63 1.93 11.07 -6.57
C PHE A 63 3.12 11.00 -5.60
N ASP A 64 3.97 12.01 -5.60
CA ASP A 64 5.14 12.08 -4.71
C ASP A 64 4.72 12.00 -3.23
N ASP A 65 3.62 12.66 -2.85
CA ASP A 65 3.06 12.61 -1.49
C ASP A 65 2.60 11.19 -1.10
N TYR A 66 1.80 10.50 -1.95
CA TYR A 66 1.38 9.12 -1.70
C TYR A 66 2.56 8.15 -1.74
N TRP A 67 3.48 8.35 -2.69
CA TRP A 67 4.65 7.47 -2.85
C TRP A 67 5.62 7.56 -1.66
N ALA A 68 5.73 8.74 -1.04
CA ALA A 68 6.46 8.93 0.21
C ALA A 68 5.83 8.17 1.38
N ILE A 69 4.49 8.04 1.42
CA ILE A 69 3.80 7.23 2.43
C ILE A 69 4.08 5.74 2.18
N VAL A 70 3.97 5.28 0.93
CA VAL A 70 4.27 3.89 0.52
C VAL A 70 5.70 3.50 0.89
N ALA A 71 6.68 4.40 0.69
CA ALA A 71 8.07 4.20 1.10
C ALA A 71 8.24 3.83 2.57
N ASN A 72 7.40 4.39 3.45
CA ASN A 72 7.47 4.15 4.89
C ASN A 72 6.82 2.81 5.31
N THR A 73 6.04 2.19 4.44
CA THR A 73 5.34 0.93 4.71
C THR A 73 6.02 -0.27 4.05
N CYS A 74 6.60 -0.10 2.87
CA CYS A 74 7.31 -1.14 2.12
C CYS A 74 8.79 -1.24 2.54
N VAL A 75 9.05 -1.65 3.79
CA VAL A 75 10.40 -1.58 4.39
C VAL A 75 11.12 -2.93 4.46
N THR A 76 10.46 -4.05 4.17
CA THR A 76 11.03 -5.40 4.27
C THR A 76 10.51 -6.33 3.18
N GLY A 77 11.28 -7.40 2.89
CA GLY A 77 10.85 -8.51 2.03
C GLY A 77 10.55 -8.13 0.59
N THR A 78 9.65 -8.86 -0.03
CA THR A 78 9.27 -8.69 -1.44
C THR A 78 8.70 -7.30 -1.74
N GLU A 79 7.95 -6.70 -0.81
CA GLU A 79 7.38 -5.36 -0.98
C GLU A 79 8.48 -4.31 -1.13
N LYS A 80 9.55 -4.40 -0.33
CA LYS A 80 10.69 -3.49 -0.43
C LYS A 80 11.37 -3.61 -1.79
N ASP A 81 11.63 -4.84 -2.23
CA ASP A 81 12.31 -5.09 -3.50
C ASP A 81 11.47 -4.57 -4.70
N LEU A 82 10.16 -4.75 -4.65
CA LEU A 82 9.23 -4.22 -5.66
C LEU A 82 9.16 -2.70 -5.60
N TYR A 83 9.05 -2.11 -4.41
CA TYR A 83 9.07 -0.66 -4.24
C TYR A 83 10.32 -0.03 -4.84
N GLU A 84 11.52 -0.58 -4.57
CA GLU A 84 12.79 -0.07 -5.11
C GLU A 84 12.84 -0.15 -6.64
N GLN A 85 12.31 -1.23 -7.23
CA GLN A 85 12.21 -1.38 -8.69
C GLN A 85 11.24 -0.34 -9.27
N VAL A 86 10.04 -0.23 -8.74
CA VAL A 86 9.05 0.77 -9.18
C VAL A 86 9.61 2.18 -9.04
N ASN A 87 10.22 2.51 -7.90
CA ASN A 87 10.79 3.83 -7.66
C ASN A 87 11.86 4.21 -8.69
N THR A 88 12.68 3.24 -9.11
CA THR A 88 13.69 3.46 -10.16
C THR A 88 13.03 3.75 -11.52
N LEU A 89 12.00 2.99 -11.88
CA LEU A 89 11.29 3.17 -13.15
C LEU A 89 10.45 4.45 -13.16
N VAL A 90 9.87 4.83 -12.05
CA VAL A 90 9.12 6.09 -11.88
C VAL A 90 10.02 7.29 -12.18
N GLN A 91 11.27 7.30 -11.71
CA GLN A 91 12.20 8.38 -12.03
C GLN A 91 12.50 8.42 -13.54
N GLN A 92 12.76 7.26 -14.16
CA GLN A 92 12.99 7.20 -15.61
C GLN A 92 11.76 7.64 -16.40
N TYR A 93 10.57 7.29 -15.94
CA TYR A 93 9.32 7.73 -16.55
C TYR A 93 9.17 9.25 -16.48
N TRP A 94 9.33 9.86 -15.30
CA TRP A 94 9.20 11.32 -15.15
C TRP A 94 10.23 12.07 -16.00
N ASP A 95 11.47 11.58 -16.10
CA ASP A 95 12.51 12.19 -16.93
C ASP A 95 12.16 12.11 -18.42
N ALA A 96 11.65 10.98 -18.89
CA ALA A 96 11.24 10.81 -20.28
C ALA A 96 9.97 11.63 -20.60
N GLU A 97 8.97 11.63 -19.72
CA GLU A 97 7.74 12.40 -19.88
C GLU A 97 8.00 13.90 -19.90
N ALA A 98 8.86 14.40 -19.00
CA ALA A 98 9.26 15.81 -18.98
C ALA A 98 9.91 16.26 -20.30
N GLN A 99 10.77 15.42 -20.89
CA GLN A 99 11.37 15.70 -22.20
C GLN A 99 10.31 15.73 -23.31
N ALA A 100 9.38 14.78 -23.33
CA ALA A 100 8.29 14.78 -24.30
C ALA A 100 7.39 16.01 -24.16
N MET A 101 7.06 16.39 -22.91
CA MET A 101 6.26 17.60 -22.62
C MET A 101 7.00 18.89 -23.02
N GLU A 102 8.31 18.97 -22.82
CA GLU A 102 9.12 20.12 -23.23
C GLU A 102 9.06 20.33 -24.75
N ILE A 103 9.21 19.24 -25.52
CA ILE A 103 9.08 19.29 -26.98
C ILE A 103 7.64 19.64 -27.39
N GLY A 104 6.65 18.97 -26.77
CA GLY A 104 5.24 19.09 -27.15
C GLY A 104 4.54 20.35 -26.66
N ALA A 105 5.14 21.12 -25.73
CA ALA A 105 4.62 22.42 -25.30
C ALA A 105 4.73 23.51 -26.37
N SER A 106 5.38 23.23 -27.49
CA SER A 106 5.39 24.07 -28.69
C SER A 106 4.03 24.00 -29.40
N THR A 107 3.62 25.11 -30.00
CA THR A 107 2.45 25.14 -30.91
C THR A 107 2.82 24.69 -32.34
N ASP A 108 4.05 24.28 -32.57
CA ASP A 108 4.52 23.74 -33.84
C ASP A 108 4.08 22.32 -34.03
N ASN A 109 3.49 22.00 -35.18
CA ASN A 109 2.98 20.68 -35.49
C ASN A 109 4.09 19.62 -35.60
N GLU A 110 5.29 19.98 -36.05
CA GLU A 110 6.41 19.03 -36.14
C GLU A 110 6.89 18.63 -34.74
N ASP A 111 6.95 19.57 -33.81
CA ASP A 111 7.34 19.29 -32.43
C ASP A 111 6.28 18.46 -31.72
N SER A 112 4.99 18.74 -31.96
CA SER A 112 3.90 17.89 -31.44
C SER A 112 3.99 16.45 -31.94
N ILE A 113 4.32 16.23 -33.22
CA ILE A 113 4.52 14.89 -33.78
C ILE A 113 5.73 14.20 -33.15
N LYS A 114 6.87 14.89 -32.98
CA LYS A 114 8.06 14.33 -32.30
C LYS A 114 7.76 13.95 -30.85
N ALA A 115 7.06 14.83 -30.13
CA ALA A 115 6.66 14.56 -28.76
C ALA A 115 5.72 13.34 -28.66
N GLN A 116 4.75 13.22 -29.55
CA GLN A 116 3.87 12.05 -29.63
C GLN A 116 4.63 10.76 -29.95
N GLN A 117 5.62 10.79 -30.84
CA GLN A 117 6.49 9.65 -31.10
C GLN A 117 7.26 9.25 -29.83
N MET A 118 7.86 10.22 -29.14
CA MET A 118 8.57 9.96 -27.89
C MET A 118 7.66 9.38 -26.81
N MET A 119 6.42 9.89 -26.70
CA MET A 119 5.42 9.30 -25.80
C MET A 119 5.20 7.82 -26.12
N ASN A 120 4.95 7.47 -27.37
CA ASN A 120 4.66 6.10 -27.79
C ASN A 120 5.86 5.16 -27.66
N ASP A 121 7.05 5.64 -28.05
CA ASP A 121 8.23 4.78 -28.18
C ASP A 121 9.02 4.63 -26.88
N THR A 122 8.89 5.61 -25.96
CA THR A 122 9.71 5.66 -24.74
C THR A 122 8.85 5.76 -23.47
N VAL A 123 7.94 6.73 -23.40
CA VAL A 123 7.20 7.03 -22.17
C VAL A 123 6.14 5.97 -21.88
N ASP A 124 5.37 5.56 -22.88
CA ASP A 124 4.30 4.58 -22.69
C ASP A 124 4.84 3.19 -22.27
N PRO A 125 5.94 2.66 -22.84
CA PRO A 125 6.56 1.43 -22.34
C PRO A 125 7.04 1.53 -20.88
N LEU A 126 7.56 2.69 -20.44
CA LEU A 126 7.93 2.91 -19.05
C LEU A 126 6.70 2.97 -18.14
N TYR A 127 5.64 3.66 -18.59
CA TYR A 127 4.37 3.70 -17.88
C TYR A 127 3.81 2.30 -17.61
N GLU A 128 3.75 1.45 -18.64
CA GLU A 128 3.23 0.08 -18.50
C GLU A 128 4.09 -0.76 -17.55
N GLN A 129 5.41 -0.57 -17.54
CA GLN A 129 6.29 -1.26 -16.60
C GLN A 129 6.05 -0.78 -15.15
N VAL A 130 5.96 0.55 -14.94
CA VAL A 130 5.65 1.13 -13.62
C VAL A 130 4.30 0.62 -13.14
N TYR A 131 3.29 0.64 -14.01
CA TYR A 131 1.93 0.22 -13.67
C TYR A 131 1.89 -1.25 -13.27
N SER A 132 2.45 -2.15 -14.09
CA SER A 132 2.49 -3.59 -13.81
C SER A 132 3.24 -3.92 -12.51
N LEU A 133 4.41 -3.32 -12.27
CA LEU A 133 5.14 -3.56 -11.03
C LEU A 133 4.46 -2.96 -9.80
N THR A 134 3.68 -1.88 -9.98
CA THR A 134 2.88 -1.32 -8.87
C THR A 134 1.68 -2.21 -8.56
N GLU A 135 1.08 -2.88 -9.56
CA GLU A 135 0.09 -3.93 -9.34
C GLU A 135 0.70 -5.11 -8.56
N ASP A 136 1.89 -5.58 -8.95
CA ASP A 136 2.61 -6.63 -8.22
C ASP A 136 2.92 -6.22 -6.76
N LEU A 137 3.28 -4.95 -6.54
CA LEU A 137 3.48 -4.39 -5.20
C LEU A 137 2.18 -4.38 -4.38
N LEU A 138 1.07 -3.99 -5.00
CA LEU A 138 -0.24 -4.01 -4.36
C LEU A 138 -0.65 -5.43 -3.98
N ASP A 139 -0.46 -6.39 -4.89
CA ASP A 139 -0.76 -7.80 -4.64
C ASP A 139 0.14 -8.39 -3.53
N ALA A 140 1.42 -8.06 -3.51
CA ALA A 140 2.32 -8.46 -2.43
C ALA A 140 1.86 -7.90 -1.08
N ASN A 141 1.45 -6.62 -1.03
CA ASN A 141 0.94 -5.98 0.17
C ASN A 141 -0.38 -6.62 0.67
N VAL A 142 -1.29 -6.97 -0.23
CA VAL A 142 -2.53 -7.70 0.10
C VAL A 142 -2.20 -9.07 0.70
N ASN A 143 -1.33 -9.84 0.06
CA ASN A 143 -0.96 -11.18 0.50
C ASN A 143 -0.26 -11.19 1.88
N GLU A 144 0.61 -10.22 2.14
CA GLU A 144 1.25 -10.06 3.46
C GLU A 144 0.22 -9.67 4.52
N GLY A 145 -0.71 -8.77 4.19
CA GLY A 145 -1.82 -8.39 5.07
C GLY A 145 -2.70 -9.58 5.45
N ASP A 146 -3.09 -10.40 4.48
CA ASP A 146 -3.89 -11.62 4.69
C ASP A 146 -3.13 -12.65 5.54
N SER A 147 -1.84 -12.84 5.28
CA SER A 147 -0.97 -13.71 6.07
C SER A 147 -0.90 -13.26 7.53
N LEU A 148 -0.74 -11.96 7.77
CA LEU A 148 -0.72 -11.39 9.12
C LEU A 148 -2.09 -11.53 9.81
N ALA A 149 -3.19 -11.28 9.11
CA ALA A 149 -4.54 -11.47 9.63
C ALA A 149 -4.80 -12.92 10.04
N ALA A 150 -4.38 -13.89 9.23
CA ALA A 150 -4.49 -15.32 9.55
C ALA A 150 -3.67 -15.70 10.80
N ARG A 151 -2.44 -15.19 10.93
CA ARG A 151 -1.60 -15.41 12.12
C ARG A 151 -2.24 -14.81 13.38
N LEU A 152 -2.78 -13.60 13.30
CA LEU A 152 -3.46 -12.94 14.42
C LEU A 152 -4.72 -13.71 14.85
N SER A 153 -5.48 -14.21 13.88
CA SER A 153 -6.65 -15.06 14.14
C SER A 153 -6.25 -16.35 14.87
N ALA A 154 -5.20 -17.05 14.40
CA ALA A 154 -4.71 -18.26 15.04
C ALA A 154 -4.24 -18.00 16.48
N ILE A 155 -3.50 -16.94 16.73
CA ILE A 155 -3.06 -16.52 18.06
C ILE A 155 -4.28 -16.25 18.95
N SER A 156 -5.30 -15.56 18.46
CA SER A 156 -6.51 -15.25 19.22
C SER A 156 -7.28 -16.51 19.62
N ILE A 157 -7.37 -17.52 18.74
CA ILE A 157 -7.99 -18.83 19.04
C ILE A 157 -7.20 -19.58 20.11
N ILE A 158 -5.87 -19.63 20.00
CA ILE A 158 -5.02 -20.28 21.02
C ILE A 158 -5.25 -19.61 22.39
N PHE A 159 -5.36 -18.29 22.40
CA PHE A 159 -5.67 -17.54 23.62
C PHE A 159 -7.00 -17.91 24.23
N LEU A 160 -8.04 -17.98 23.42
CA LEU A 160 -9.37 -18.37 23.88
C LEU A 160 -9.34 -19.77 24.54
N ILE A 161 -8.62 -20.70 23.90
CA ILE A 161 -8.45 -22.08 24.43
C ILE A 161 -7.74 -22.04 25.79
N VAL A 162 -6.66 -21.28 25.94
CA VAL A 162 -5.91 -21.16 27.20
C VAL A 162 -6.78 -20.54 28.31
N ILE A 163 -7.58 -19.52 28.00
CA ILE A 163 -8.50 -18.90 28.97
C ILE A 163 -9.56 -19.93 29.43
N VAL A 164 -10.20 -20.63 28.49
CA VAL A 164 -11.20 -21.61 28.78
C VAL A 164 -10.62 -22.78 29.64
N ALA A 165 -9.46 -23.29 29.27
CA ALA A 165 -8.75 -24.32 30.04
C ALA A 165 -8.41 -23.85 31.46
N SER A 166 -7.96 -22.57 31.60
CA SER A 166 -7.65 -22.00 32.91
C SER A 166 -8.89 -21.88 33.80
N ILE A 167 -10.04 -21.47 33.24
CA ILE A 167 -11.32 -21.41 33.96
C ILE A 167 -11.75 -22.81 34.41
N VAL A 168 -11.72 -23.82 33.54
CA VAL A 168 -12.05 -25.19 33.84
C VAL A 168 -11.14 -25.74 34.95
N PHE A 169 -9.84 -25.50 34.86
CA PHE A 169 -8.88 -25.89 35.87
C PHE A 169 -9.17 -25.25 37.23
N ALA A 170 -9.41 -23.94 37.26
CA ALA A 170 -9.74 -23.19 38.49
C ALA A 170 -11.03 -23.73 39.13
N PHE A 171 -12.05 -24.03 38.31
CA PHE A 171 -13.30 -24.61 38.78
C PHE A 171 -13.10 -26.03 39.38
N ALA A 172 -12.31 -26.88 38.71
CA ALA A 172 -11.98 -28.21 39.22
C ALA A 172 -11.22 -28.15 40.56
N GLN A 173 -10.29 -27.22 40.72
CA GLN A 173 -9.58 -27.00 41.98
C GLN A 173 -10.51 -26.47 43.07
N ALA A 174 -11.41 -25.55 42.77
CA ALA A 174 -12.39 -25.06 43.73
C ALA A 174 -13.33 -26.15 44.22
N MET A 175 -13.81 -27.07 43.34
CA MET A 175 -14.61 -28.21 43.70
C MET A 175 -13.85 -29.21 44.59
N ARG A 176 -12.57 -29.46 44.26
CA ARG A 176 -11.71 -30.32 45.05
C ARG A 176 -11.48 -29.81 46.48
N MET A 177 -11.20 -28.52 46.60
CA MET A 177 -11.04 -27.87 47.91
C MET A 177 -12.35 -27.84 48.71
N GLY A 178 -13.47 -27.51 48.07
CA GLY A 178 -14.79 -27.54 48.69
C GLY A 178 -15.16 -28.94 49.21
N SER A 179 -14.90 -29.97 48.43
CA SER A 179 -15.16 -31.36 48.86
C SER A 179 -14.24 -31.81 50.02
N SER A 180 -12.98 -31.39 50.03
CA SER A 180 -12.03 -31.66 51.13
C SER A 180 -12.46 -30.97 52.43
N ILE A 181 -12.89 -29.71 52.35
CA ILE A 181 -13.40 -28.97 53.53
C ILE A 181 -14.68 -29.60 54.02
N ALA A 182 -15.64 -29.94 53.13
CA ALA A 182 -16.87 -30.60 53.51
C ALA A 182 -16.66 -31.96 54.23
N LYS A 183 -15.71 -32.76 53.75
CA LYS A 183 -15.32 -34.03 54.38
C LYS A 183 -14.64 -33.79 55.74
N GLY A 184 -13.81 -32.77 55.88
CA GLY A 184 -13.15 -32.42 57.15
C GLY A 184 -14.11 -31.94 58.23
N ILE A 185 -15.24 -31.32 57.84
CA ILE A 185 -16.28 -30.87 58.77
C ILE A 185 -17.32 -31.97 59.09
N ALA A 186 -17.56 -32.87 58.13
CA ALA A 186 -18.57 -33.94 58.26
C ALA A 186 -18.08 -35.19 59.02
N VAL A 187 -16.83 -35.20 59.51
CA VAL A 187 -16.29 -36.25 60.39
C VAL A 187 -15.92 -35.64 61.74
N PRO A 188 -16.91 -35.34 62.59
CA PRO A 188 -16.69 -35.22 64.02
C PRO A 188 -17.51 -36.24 64.76
N LEU A 189 -16.84 -37.08 65.57
CA LEU A 189 -17.41 -37.95 66.59
C LEU A 189 -17.82 -39.38 66.14
#